data_7ba52acfcafc95a95aba72180fcec1a9
#
_entry.id   7ba52acfcafc95a95aba72180fcec1a9
#
_cell.length_a   1.000
_cell.length_b   1.000
_cell.length_c   1.000
_cell.angle_alpha   90.00
_cell.angle_beta   90.00
_cell.angle_gamma   90.00
#
_symmetry.space_group_name_H-M   'P 1'
#
loop_
_entity.id
_entity.type
_entity.pdbx_description
1 polymer ?
#
loop_
_entity_poly.entity_id
_entity_poly.type
_entity_poly.pdbx_seq_one_letter_code
_entity_poly.pdbx_strand_id
1 'polypeptide(L)'
;MYSIEQFPPEIDFETVPVLKKLNSAHRYPAELKGICRSIPNQGILINTLSLQEAKDSSEIENIITTHDELFRAGISASPSSPAIKEVQNYASALHCGFDLIQEHGMLTNNHILTIQAELEKNRAGFRQQSGMMLRNDRTGETVYTPPQHTDDIIHLMGRLEVFINDDNTEKPIDPLIRMALLQYFQNY
;
A
#
# COMPACT_ATOMS: atom_id res chain seq x y z
N MET A 1 -9.60 6.69 19.79
CA MET A 1 -9.38 6.82 18.35
C MET A 1 -8.10 7.63 18.16
N TYR A 2 -7.06 7.10 17.55
CA TYR A 2 -5.83 7.86 17.32
C TYR A 2 -6.04 8.79 16.13
N SER A 3 -5.65 10.05 16.27
CA SER A 3 -5.65 11.01 15.16
C SER A 3 -4.42 10.77 14.30
N ILE A 4 -4.51 10.99 13.00
CA ILE A 4 -3.36 10.95 12.07
C ILE A 4 -2.26 11.95 12.48
N GLU A 5 -2.62 13.01 13.20
CA GLU A 5 -1.70 13.98 13.78
C GLU A 5 -0.79 13.39 14.86
N GLN A 6 -1.20 12.27 15.48
CA GLN A 6 -0.44 11.54 16.50
C GLN A 6 0.36 10.36 15.95
N PHE A 7 0.47 10.27 14.61
CA PHE A 7 1.26 9.23 13.98
C PHE A 7 2.75 9.62 13.89
N PRO A 8 3.70 8.70 14.18
CA PRO A 8 3.51 7.38 14.77
C PRO A 8 3.07 7.47 16.23
N PRO A 9 2.26 6.50 16.71
CA PRO A 9 1.80 6.51 18.09
C PRO A 9 2.95 6.27 19.07
N GLU A 10 2.96 7.03 20.17
CA GLU A 10 3.93 6.86 21.26
C GLU A 10 3.54 5.67 22.17
N ILE A 11 3.66 4.45 21.65
CA ILE A 11 3.34 3.22 22.37
C ILE A 11 4.58 2.32 22.40
N ASP A 12 4.73 1.58 23.50
CA ASP A 12 5.71 0.50 23.55
C ASP A 12 5.17 -0.73 22.80
N PHE A 13 5.78 -1.03 21.65
CA PHE A 13 5.45 -2.20 20.86
C PHE A 13 6.22 -3.45 21.26
N GLU A 14 7.23 -3.34 22.14
CA GLU A 14 8.07 -4.47 22.53
C GLU A 14 7.49 -5.26 23.73
N THR A 15 6.18 -5.40 23.77
CA THR A 15 5.53 -6.22 24.78
C THR A 15 5.74 -7.72 24.50
N VAL A 16 5.77 -8.52 25.57
CA VAL A 16 5.97 -9.98 25.44
C VAL A 16 5.00 -10.65 24.47
N PRO A 17 3.70 -10.34 24.44
CA PRO A 17 2.78 -10.90 23.45
C PRO A 17 3.13 -10.53 22.00
N VAL A 18 3.52 -9.28 21.75
CA VAL A 18 3.92 -8.79 20.43
C VAL A 18 5.20 -9.49 19.98
N LEU A 19 6.23 -9.54 20.84
CA LEU A 19 7.50 -10.19 20.52
C LEU A 19 7.33 -11.68 20.20
N LYS A 20 6.44 -12.40 20.93
CA LYS A 20 6.12 -13.80 20.62
C LYS A 20 5.48 -13.96 19.24
N LYS A 21 4.56 -13.08 18.86
CA LYS A 21 3.91 -13.10 17.54
C LYS A 21 4.89 -12.73 16.45
N LEU A 22 5.73 -11.74 16.70
CA LEU A 22 6.76 -11.25 15.78
C LEU A 22 7.75 -12.36 15.42
N ASN A 23 8.24 -13.11 16.42
CA ASN A 23 9.12 -14.26 16.19
C ASN A 23 8.47 -15.30 15.25
N SER A 24 7.19 -15.60 15.45
CA SER A 24 6.46 -16.50 14.56
C SER A 24 6.28 -15.91 13.17
N ALA A 25 5.99 -14.61 13.08
CA ALA A 25 5.75 -13.93 11.81
C ALA A 25 7.02 -13.84 10.95
N HIS A 26 8.19 -13.58 11.54
CA HIS A 26 9.47 -13.55 10.81
C HIS A 26 9.88 -14.88 10.21
N ARG A 27 9.44 -15.98 10.77
CA ARG A 27 9.77 -17.32 10.27
C ARG A 27 9.32 -17.52 8.83
N TYR A 28 8.10 -17.11 8.49
CA TYR A 28 7.54 -17.33 7.15
C TYR A 28 8.25 -16.55 6.03
N PRO A 29 8.52 -15.25 6.15
CA PRO A 29 9.31 -14.52 5.16
C PRO A 29 10.74 -15.07 5.02
N ALA A 30 11.36 -15.52 6.13
CA ALA A 30 12.70 -16.13 6.08
C ALA A 30 12.70 -17.45 5.31
N GLU A 31 11.70 -18.30 5.54
CA GLU A 31 11.50 -19.57 4.83
C GLU A 31 11.22 -19.30 3.33
N LEU A 32 10.32 -18.37 3.02
CA LEU A 32 10.02 -17.95 1.65
C LEU A 32 11.28 -17.43 0.93
N LYS A 33 12.06 -16.56 1.59
CA LYS A 33 13.32 -16.05 1.05
C LYS A 33 14.32 -17.16 0.73
N GLY A 34 14.34 -18.21 1.56
CA GLY A 34 15.16 -19.40 1.32
C GLY A 34 14.72 -20.16 0.08
N ILE A 35 13.42 -20.41 -0.06
CA ILE A 35 12.82 -21.16 -1.18
C ILE A 35 12.95 -20.37 -2.49
N CYS A 36 12.69 -19.05 -2.48
CA CYS A 36 12.76 -18.21 -3.68
C CYS A 36 14.13 -18.23 -4.36
N ARG A 37 15.22 -18.48 -3.60
CA ARG A 37 16.57 -18.61 -4.17
C ARG A 37 16.72 -19.80 -5.13
N SER A 38 15.88 -20.82 -4.98
CA SER A 38 15.87 -22.02 -5.85
C SER A 38 15.03 -21.84 -7.11
N ILE A 39 14.27 -20.74 -7.23
CA ILE A 39 13.42 -20.48 -8.39
C ILE A 39 14.24 -19.79 -9.48
N PRO A 40 14.35 -20.40 -10.67
CA PRO A 40 15.22 -19.88 -11.75
C PRO A 40 14.80 -18.48 -12.24
N ASN A 41 13.52 -18.17 -12.23
CA ASN A 41 12.98 -16.86 -12.64
C ASN A 41 12.00 -16.33 -11.59
N GLN A 42 12.50 -15.52 -10.68
CA GLN A 42 11.71 -14.88 -9.62
C GLN A 42 10.70 -13.87 -10.17
N GLY A 43 10.93 -13.31 -11.35
CA GLY A 43 10.01 -12.37 -11.99
C GLY A 43 8.64 -12.99 -12.29
N ILE A 44 8.56 -14.31 -12.51
CA ILE A 44 7.29 -15.01 -12.68
C ILE A 44 6.44 -14.90 -11.41
N LEU A 45 7.04 -15.07 -10.24
CA LEU A 45 6.33 -14.94 -8.96
C LEU A 45 5.86 -13.51 -8.74
N ILE A 46 6.72 -12.52 -8.96
CA ILE A 46 6.38 -11.11 -8.79
C ILE A 46 5.21 -10.74 -9.69
N ASN A 47 5.26 -11.11 -10.97
CA ASN A 47 4.18 -10.84 -11.91
C ASN A 47 2.86 -11.53 -11.51
N THR A 48 2.93 -12.80 -11.12
CA THR A 48 1.73 -13.57 -10.74
C THR A 48 1.12 -13.04 -9.43
N LEU A 49 1.95 -12.77 -8.42
CA LEU A 49 1.50 -12.27 -7.14
C LEU A 49 0.94 -10.85 -7.23
N SER A 50 1.56 -9.97 -8.03
CA SER A 50 1.04 -8.62 -8.26
C SER A 50 -0.34 -8.64 -8.94
N LEU A 51 -0.54 -9.53 -9.90
CA LEU A 51 -1.83 -9.68 -10.56
C LEU A 51 -2.89 -10.29 -9.63
N GLN A 52 -2.50 -11.26 -8.80
CA GLN A 52 -3.36 -11.87 -7.78
C GLN A 52 -3.79 -10.81 -6.76
N GLU A 53 -2.84 -10.06 -6.22
CA GLU A 53 -3.09 -8.99 -5.27
C GLU A 53 -4.00 -7.91 -5.85
N ALA A 54 -3.71 -7.46 -7.07
CA ALA A 54 -4.54 -6.48 -7.76
C ALA A 54 -5.99 -6.96 -7.92
N LYS A 55 -6.18 -8.23 -8.29
CA LYS A 55 -7.52 -8.82 -8.42
C LYS A 55 -8.23 -8.88 -7.07
N ASP A 56 -7.57 -9.43 -6.06
CA ASP A 56 -8.20 -9.68 -4.75
C ASP A 56 -8.51 -8.35 -4.03
N SER A 57 -7.63 -7.37 -4.13
CA SER A 57 -7.85 -6.02 -3.58
C SER A 57 -8.99 -5.27 -4.29
N SER A 58 -9.06 -5.36 -5.62
CA SER A 58 -10.15 -4.75 -6.40
C SER A 58 -11.50 -5.43 -6.11
N GLU A 59 -11.51 -6.74 -5.83
CA GLU A 59 -12.73 -7.47 -5.45
C GLU A 59 -13.33 -6.98 -4.13
N ILE A 60 -12.51 -6.53 -3.18
CA ILE A 60 -12.95 -5.89 -1.92
C ILE A 60 -13.76 -4.61 -2.22
N GLU A 61 -13.38 -3.88 -3.27
CA GLU A 61 -14.06 -2.67 -3.75
C GLU A 61 -15.20 -2.98 -4.75
N ASN A 62 -15.62 -4.24 -4.81
CA ASN A 62 -16.69 -4.72 -5.68
C ASN A 62 -16.38 -4.64 -7.19
N ILE A 63 -15.10 -4.65 -7.56
CA ILE A 63 -14.61 -4.70 -8.94
C ILE A 63 -14.26 -6.17 -9.25
N ILE A 64 -15.23 -6.90 -9.79
CA ILE A 64 -15.12 -8.35 -9.98
C ILE A 64 -14.56 -8.67 -11.36
N THR A 65 -13.45 -9.43 -11.38
CA THR A 65 -12.81 -9.97 -12.58
C THR A 65 -12.39 -11.42 -12.37
N THR A 66 -12.17 -12.14 -13.46
CA THR A 66 -11.64 -13.51 -13.42
C THR A 66 -10.20 -13.56 -13.91
N HIS A 67 -9.43 -14.54 -13.44
CA HIS A 67 -8.05 -14.74 -13.93
C HIS A 67 -8.02 -14.95 -15.45
N ASP A 68 -8.97 -15.69 -15.99
CA ASP A 68 -9.08 -15.94 -17.44
C ASP A 68 -9.24 -14.64 -18.23
N GLU A 69 -10.07 -13.72 -17.77
CA GLU A 69 -10.26 -12.41 -18.40
C GLU A 69 -9.00 -11.57 -18.36
N LEU A 70 -8.32 -11.55 -17.21
CA LEU A 70 -7.08 -10.80 -17.00
C LEU A 70 -5.95 -11.33 -17.89
N PHE A 71 -5.77 -12.65 -17.95
CA PHE A 71 -4.76 -13.27 -18.84
C PHE A 71 -5.08 -13.07 -20.31
N ARG A 72 -6.35 -13.22 -20.74
CA ARG A 72 -6.74 -12.94 -22.11
C ARG A 72 -6.51 -11.49 -22.51
N ALA A 73 -6.82 -10.54 -21.63
CA ALA A 73 -6.59 -9.11 -21.87
C ALA A 73 -5.10 -8.76 -22.00
N GLY A 74 -4.21 -9.51 -21.31
CA GLY A 74 -2.77 -9.36 -21.45
C GLY A 74 -2.19 -9.89 -22.77
N ILE A 75 -2.91 -10.80 -23.44
CA ILE A 75 -2.46 -11.43 -24.70
C ILE A 75 -3.17 -10.84 -25.94
N SER A 76 -4.42 -10.39 -25.78
CA SER A 76 -5.29 -9.96 -26.87
C SER A 76 -5.39 -8.43 -26.94
N ALA A 77 -5.32 -7.88 -28.15
CA ALA A 77 -5.62 -6.47 -28.40
C ALA A 77 -7.14 -6.12 -28.35
N SER A 78 -7.94 -7.00 -27.72
CA SER A 78 -9.39 -6.79 -27.60
C SER A 78 -9.70 -5.71 -26.56
N PRO A 79 -10.79 -4.93 -26.72
CA PRO A 79 -11.18 -3.94 -25.74
C PRO A 79 -11.48 -4.62 -24.40
N SER A 80 -10.70 -4.28 -23.39
CA SER A 80 -10.89 -4.76 -22.01
C SER A 80 -12.00 -3.96 -21.33
N SER A 81 -12.77 -4.63 -20.44
CA SER A 81 -13.76 -3.93 -19.61
C SER A 81 -13.09 -2.90 -18.69
N PRO A 82 -13.83 -1.90 -18.18
CA PRO A 82 -13.29 -0.95 -17.19
C PRO A 82 -12.70 -1.66 -15.97
N ALA A 83 -13.36 -2.69 -15.45
CA ALA A 83 -12.88 -3.50 -14.33
C ALA A 83 -11.54 -4.17 -14.63
N ILE A 84 -11.35 -4.76 -15.81
CA ILE A 84 -10.07 -5.36 -16.21
C ILE A 84 -8.97 -4.32 -16.29
N LYS A 85 -9.25 -3.13 -16.84
CA LYS A 85 -8.28 -2.05 -16.92
C LYS A 85 -7.84 -1.57 -15.54
N GLU A 86 -8.76 -1.50 -14.60
CA GLU A 86 -8.49 -1.08 -13.23
C GLU A 86 -7.57 -2.08 -12.52
N VAL A 87 -7.86 -3.38 -12.62
CA VAL A 87 -6.97 -4.42 -12.07
C VAL A 87 -5.59 -4.40 -12.75
N GLN A 88 -5.54 -4.17 -14.07
CA GLN A 88 -4.25 -4.04 -14.78
C GLN A 88 -3.47 -2.81 -14.35
N ASN A 89 -4.14 -1.66 -14.15
CA ASN A 89 -3.50 -0.45 -13.63
C ASN A 89 -2.95 -0.66 -12.22
N TYR A 90 -3.71 -1.35 -11.36
CA TYR A 90 -3.28 -1.71 -10.02
C TYR A 90 -2.02 -2.58 -10.06
N ALA A 91 -2.02 -3.64 -10.85
CA ALA A 91 -0.84 -4.50 -11.02
C ALA A 91 0.36 -3.71 -11.56
N SER A 92 0.14 -2.81 -12.53
CA SER A 92 1.18 -1.93 -13.07
C SER A 92 1.75 -0.98 -12.02
N ALA A 93 0.87 -0.40 -11.18
CA ALA A 93 1.28 0.47 -10.08
C ALA A 93 2.10 -0.26 -9.01
N LEU A 94 1.73 -1.52 -8.68
CA LEU A 94 2.53 -2.37 -7.78
C LEU A 94 3.93 -2.63 -8.34
N HIS A 95 4.05 -2.96 -9.63
CA HIS A 95 5.35 -3.14 -10.30
C HIS A 95 6.17 -1.86 -10.29
N CYS A 96 5.56 -0.74 -10.66
CA CYS A 96 6.20 0.57 -10.62
C CYS A 96 6.76 0.87 -9.22
N GLY A 97 5.97 0.65 -8.17
CA GLY A 97 6.41 0.84 -6.79
C GLY A 97 7.55 -0.10 -6.39
N PHE A 98 7.48 -1.36 -6.78
CA PHE A 98 8.53 -2.33 -6.53
C PHE A 98 9.86 -1.92 -7.19
N ASP A 99 9.83 -1.53 -8.46
CA ASP A 99 11.01 -1.12 -9.21
C ASP A 99 11.65 0.14 -8.61
N LEU A 100 10.83 1.15 -8.23
CA LEU A 100 11.31 2.36 -7.58
C LEU A 100 12.02 2.06 -6.25
N ILE A 101 11.47 1.16 -5.43
CA ILE A 101 12.10 0.78 -4.17
C ILE A 101 13.38 -0.04 -4.40
N GLN A 102 13.39 -0.92 -5.40
CA GLN A 102 14.58 -1.68 -5.78
C GLN A 102 15.73 -0.77 -6.24
N GLU A 103 15.42 0.28 -7.00
CA GLU A 103 16.40 1.21 -7.53
C GLU A 103 16.94 2.17 -6.47
N HIS A 104 16.07 2.71 -5.61
CA HIS A 104 16.40 3.80 -4.69
C HIS A 104 16.60 3.35 -3.24
N GLY A 105 16.15 2.15 -2.86
CA GLY A 105 16.25 1.62 -1.50
C GLY A 105 15.32 2.30 -0.48
N MET A 106 14.44 3.21 -0.91
CA MET A 106 13.53 3.98 -0.05
C MET A 106 12.22 4.28 -0.77
N LEU A 107 11.15 4.55 0.00
CA LEU A 107 9.86 5.02 -0.51
C LEU A 107 9.67 6.50 -0.19
N THR A 108 9.71 7.36 -1.21
CA THR A 108 9.50 8.80 -1.06
C THR A 108 8.09 9.24 -1.46
N ASN A 109 7.68 10.44 -1.07
CA ASN A 109 6.44 11.04 -1.54
C ASN A 109 6.39 11.19 -3.06
N ASN A 110 7.52 11.46 -3.70
CA ASN A 110 7.60 11.50 -5.17
C ASN A 110 7.35 10.12 -5.78
N HIS A 111 7.83 9.04 -5.14
CA HIS A 111 7.52 7.67 -5.57
C HIS A 111 6.03 7.38 -5.39
N ILE A 112 5.42 7.77 -4.27
CA ILE A 112 3.97 7.61 -4.01
C ILE A 112 3.17 8.34 -5.09
N LEU A 113 3.52 9.57 -5.44
CA LEU A 113 2.86 10.32 -6.51
C LEU A 113 3.06 9.68 -7.89
N THR A 114 4.20 9.07 -8.14
CA THR A 114 4.46 8.32 -9.38
C THR A 114 3.61 7.06 -9.46
N ILE A 115 3.50 6.32 -8.35
CA ILE A 115 2.64 5.13 -8.22
C ILE A 115 1.17 5.52 -8.39
N GLN A 116 0.73 6.61 -7.77
CA GLN A 116 -0.62 7.15 -7.91
C GLN A 116 -0.92 7.53 -9.37
N ALA A 117 0.02 8.18 -10.06
CA ALA A 117 -0.16 8.54 -11.46
C ALA A 117 -0.28 7.30 -12.37
N GLU A 118 0.42 6.21 -12.04
CA GLU A 118 0.32 4.94 -12.74
C GLU A 118 -1.01 4.22 -12.45
N LEU A 119 -1.48 4.26 -11.20
CA LEU A 119 -2.75 3.66 -10.79
C LEU A 119 -3.95 4.36 -11.44
N GLU A 120 -4.02 5.68 -11.28
CA GLU A 120 -5.15 6.51 -11.69
C GLU A 120 -5.09 6.98 -13.15
N LYS A 121 -3.96 6.73 -13.81
CA LYS A 121 -3.65 7.24 -15.16
C LYS A 121 -3.83 8.76 -15.27
N ASN A 122 -3.58 9.47 -14.19
CA ASN A 122 -3.57 10.92 -14.11
C ASN A 122 -2.43 11.43 -13.20
N ARG A 123 -2.20 12.72 -13.17
CA ARG A 123 -1.17 13.37 -12.33
C ARG A 123 -1.80 14.39 -11.40
N ALA A 124 -2.86 14.01 -10.72
CA ALA A 124 -3.58 14.90 -9.80
C ALA A 124 -2.73 15.34 -8.60
N GLY A 125 -1.85 14.46 -8.10
CA GLY A 125 -1.03 14.74 -6.93
C GLY A 125 -1.85 14.81 -5.64
N PHE A 126 -1.33 15.52 -4.64
CA PHE A 126 -2.05 15.71 -3.38
C PHE A 126 -3.29 16.57 -3.56
N ARG A 127 -4.35 16.22 -2.84
CA ARG A 127 -5.62 16.91 -2.89
C ARG A 127 -5.48 18.40 -2.52
N GLN A 128 -6.01 19.26 -3.37
CA GLN A 128 -6.02 20.71 -3.19
C GLN A 128 -7.38 21.26 -2.72
N GLN A 129 -8.45 20.48 -2.91
CA GLN A 129 -9.80 20.89 -2.55
C GLN A 129 -10.13 20.50 -1.10
N SER A 130 -10.70 21.42 -0.35
CA SER A 130 -11.28 21.20 0.98
C SER A 130 -12.71 20.66 0.89
N GLY A 131 -13.29 20.27 2.03
CA GLY A 131 -14.69 19.82 2.13
C GLY A 131 -14.86 18.31 2.02
N MET A 132 -13.78 17.52 1.89
CA MET A 132 -13.88 16.07 1.93
C MET A 132 -14.19 15.59 3.35
N MET A 133 -15.14 14.68 3.49
CA MET A 133 -15.50 14.03 4.74
C MET A 133 -16.09 12.65 4.47
N LEU A 134 -15.83 11.72 5.37
CA LEU A 134 -16.50 10.42 5.39
C LEU A 134 -17.79 10.52 6.18
N ARG A 135 -18.90 10.20 5.58
CA ARG A 135 -20.23 10.18 6.21
C ARG A 135 -20.79 8.78 6.24
N ASN A 136 -21.57 8.50 7.25
CA ASN A 136 -22.39 7.31 7.29
C ASN A 136 -23.60 7.51 6.37
N ASP A 137 -23.73 6.74 5.31
CA ASP A 137 -24.79 6.89 4.30
C ASP A 137 -26.20 6.70 4.89
N ARG A 138 -26.33 5.94 5.99
CA ARG A 138 -27.63 5.66 6.63
C ARG A 138 -28.04 6.74 7.61
N THR A 139 -27.09 7.33 8.37
CA THR A 139 -27.40 8.31 9.42
C THR A 139 -27.12 9.74 9.00
N GLY A 140 -26.30 9.95 7.96
CA GLY A 140 -25.80 11.26 7.52
C GLY A 140 -24.73 11.85 8.45
N GLU A 141 -24.35 11.16 9.51
CA GLU A 141 -23.35 11.62 10.47
C GLU A 141 -21.95 11.60 9.86
N THR A 142 -21.16 12.62 10.14
CA THR A 142 -19.75 12.65 9.75
C THR A 142 -18.95 11.69 10.64
N VAL A 143 -18.38 10.67 10.05
CA VAL A 143 -17.57 9.64 10.73
C VAL A 143 -16.13 10.11 10.88
N TYR A 144 -15.59 10.76 9.83
CA TYR A 144 -14.22 11.24 9.80
C TYR A 144 -14.09 12.46 8.88
N THR A 145 -13.26 13.40 9.30
CA THR A 145 -12.88 14.56 8.49
C THR A 145 -11.36 14.54 8.33
N PRO A 146 -10.83 14.21 7.14
CA PRO A 146 -9.39 14.23 6.88
C PRO A 146 -8.84 15.66 6.88
N PRO A 147 -7.51 15.86 6.90
CA PRO A 147 -6.90 17.18 6.77
C PRO A 147 -7.46 17.94 5.58
N GLN A 148 -7.85 19.19 5.77
CA GLN A 148 -8.55 19.99 4.75
C GLN A 148 -7.63 20.87 3.93
N HIS A 149 -6.47 21.24 4.45
CA HIS A 149 -5.51 22.11 3.77
C HIS A 149 -4.38 21.28 3.14
N THR A 150 -4.00 21.66 1.95
CA THR A 150 -2.92 20.97 1.19
C THR A 150 -1.60 20.98 1.96
N ASP A 151 -1.27 22.06 2.65
CA ASP A 151 -0.04 22.16 3.43
C ASP A 151 -0.01 21.15 4.59
N ASP A 152 -1.15 20.93 5.26
CA ASP A 152 -1.27 19.91 6.30
C ASP A 152 -1.07 18.49 5.72
N ILE A 153 -1.66 18.25 4.54
CA ILE A 153 -1.50 16.95 3.84
C ILE A 153 -0.03 16.73 3.50
N ILE A 154 0.65 17.73 2.91
CA ILE A 154 2.06 17.63 2.54
C ILE A 154 2.92 17.42 3.80
N HIS A 155 2.64 18.13 4.88
CA HIS A 155 3.36 17.96 6.15
C HIS A 155 3.18 16.53 6.71
N LEU A 156 1.97 16.02 6.75
CA LEU A 156 1.68 14.67 7.23
C LEU A 156 2.30 13.58 6.35
N MET A 157 2.27 13.77 5.03
CA MET A 157 2.93 12.86 4.09
C MET A 157 4.46 12.91 4.24
N GLY A 158 5.04 14.06 4.58
CA GLY A 158 6.46 14.16 4.92
C GLY A 158 6.82 13.37 6.19
N ARG A 159 5.97 13.42 7.22
CA ARG A 159 6.14 12.59 8.42
C ARG A 159 6.01 11.10 8.14
N LEU A 160 5.06 10.73 7.28
CA LEU A 160 4.88 9.35 6.84
C LEU A 160 6.12 8.83 6.09
N GLU A 161 6.68 9.63 5.19
CA GLU A 161 7.92 9.31 4.47
C GLU A 161 9.08 9.06 5.44
N VAL A 162 9.26 9.95 6.42
CA VAL A 162 10.27 9.76 7.47
C VAL A 162 10.04 8.46 8.23
N PHE A 163 8.80 8.20 8.66
CA PHE A 163 8.47 6.98 9.40
C PHE A 163 8.71 5.70 8.60
N ILE A 164 8.37 5.69 7.30
CA ILE A 164 8.59 4.52 6.43
C ILE A 164 10.07 4.21 6.29
N ASN A 165 10.91 5.24 6.14
CA ASN A 165 12.33 5.10 5.82
C ASN A 165 13.25 5.26 7.04
N ASP A 166 12.70 5.49 8.24
CA ASP A 166 13.50 5.71 9.44
C ASP A 166 14.21 4.42 9.88
N ASP A 167 15.52 4.42 9.73
CA ASP A 167 16.42 3.39 10.23
C ASP A 167 17.03 3.79 11.58
N ASN A 168 16.24 4.44 12.45
CA ASN A 168 16.70 4.86 13.76
C ASN A 168 17.36 3.69 14.50
N THR A 169 18.67 3.82 14.70
CA THR A 169 19.49 2.75 15.28
C THR A 169 19.38 2.68 16.80
N GLU A 170 18.87 3.74 17.46
CA GLU A 170 18.73 3.75 18.92
C GLU A 170 17.48 3.00 19.40
N LYS A 171 16.39 3.09 18.67
CA LYS A 171 15.12 2.37 18.91
C LYS A 171 14.49 1.93 17.60
N PRO A 172 15.05 0.94 16.91
CA PRO A 172 14.53 0.50 15.63
C PRO A 172 13.14 -0.15 15.82
N ILE A 173 12.15 0.30 15.06
CA ILE A 173 10.86 -0.39 14.99
C ILE A 173 11.01 -1.56 14.02
N ASP A 174 10.63 -2.76 14.49
CA ASP A 174 10.63 -3.94 13.62
C ASP A 174 9.83 -3.71 12.33
N PRO A 175 10.34 -4.10 11.16
CA PRO A 175 9.67 -3.85 9.87
C PRO A 175 8.24 -4.40 9.79
N LEU A 176 7.93 -5.54 10.42
CA LEU A 176 6.58 -6.09 10.44
C LEU A 176 5.64 -5.27 11.32
N ILE A 177 6.15 -4.71 12.43
CA ILE A 177 5.38 -3.77 13.26
C ILE A 177 5.12 -2.49 12.47
N ARG A 178 6.16 -1.94 11.80
CA ARG A 178 6.03 -0.75 10.96
C ARG A 178 4.97 -0.95 9.87
N MET A 179 5.00 -2.07 9.16
CA MET A 179 4.00 -2.44 8.16
C MET A 179 2.58 -2.53 8.76
N ALA A 180 2.43 -3.16 9.92
CA ALA A 180 1.14 -3.26 10.60
C ALA A 180 0.59 -1.90 11.04
N LEU A 181 1.45 -0.98 11.49
CA LEU A 181 1.06 0.38 11.82
C LEU A 181 0.61 1.16 10.60
N LEU A 182 1.31 1.06 9.48
CA LEU A 182 0.92 1.69 8.22
C LEU A 182 -0.46 1.19 7.77
N GLN A 183 -0.69 -0.12 7.80
CA GLN A 183 -1.98 -0.72 7.45
C GLN A 183 -3.11 -0.27 8.40
N TYR A 184 -2.82 -0.17 9.69
CA TYR A 184 -3.82 0.28 10.68
C TYR A 184 -4.26 1.72 10.41
N PHE A 185 -3.33 2.62 10.11
CA PHE A 185 -3.65 4.02 9.84
C PHE A 185 -4.26 4.29 8.48
N GLN A 186 -4.09 3.39 7.53
CA GLN A 186 -4.74 3.47 6.22
C GLN A 186 -6.26 3.27 6.31
N ASN A 187 -6.74 2.58 7.35
CA ASN A 187 -8.16 2.27 7.56
C ASN A 187 -8.91 3.33 8.40
N TYR A 188 -8.27 4.46 8.73
CA TYR A 188 -8.80 5.60 9.48
C TYR A 188 -8.49 6.91 8.78
#